data_56607e8eae17b8b9b0bb1646d1b354ae
#
_entry.id   56607e8eae17b8b9b0bb1646d1b354ae
#
_cell.length_a   1.000
_cell.length_b   1.000
_cell.length_c   1.000
_cell.angle_alpha   90.00
_cell.angle_beta   90.00
_cell.angle_gamma   90.00
#
_symmetry.space_group_name_H-M   'P 1'
#
loop_
_entity.id
_entity.type
_entity.pdbx_description
1 polymer ?
#
loop_
_entity_poly.entity_id
_entity_poly.type
_entity_poly.pdbx_seq_one_letter_code
_entity_poly.pdbx_strand_id
1 'polypeptide(L)'
;MKRLLLMALIIFVIVLVKIAIRKSEYVDVTGATTNTTSVAVAASTVATENIIEEIESTKEEPMEVIAYTTYDVPKNKGFKSYMDYRAITSRSSKQFQLQNLYANTNDCGIRVVNDRYCIAVGTHFNAEIGQYLDLILENGVIIPCVLSDVKADIHTDESNIVTLHNGCVSEFVVDTPLLYNIAKKMGDVSYCYEEWRSPVVQIVVYEQNVFDQ
;
A
#
# COMPACT_ATOMS: atom_id res chain seq x y z
N MET A 1 -28.59 1.84 26.31
CA MET A 1 -28.26 3.11 25.63
C MET A 1 -26.91 3.71 26.07
N LYS A 2 -26.63 3.95 27.37
CA LYS A 2 -25.36 4.57 27.82
C LYS A 2 -24.07 3.84 27.39
N ARG A 3 -24.07 2.49 27.39
CA ARG A 3 -22.89 1.69 26.96
C ARG A 3 -22.63 1.77 25.46
N LEU A 4 -23.67 1.88 24.63
CA LEU A 4 -23.54 2.03 23.16
C LEU A 4 -22.99 3.40 22.81
N LEU A 5 -23.39 4.45 23.52
CA LEU A 5 -22.90 5.81 23.34
C LEU A 5 -21.42 5.94 23.74
N LEU A 6 -21.01 5.25 24.82
CA LEU A 6 -19.61 5.22 25.26
C LEU A 6 -18.71 4.51 24.25
N MET A 7 -19.13 3.39 23.68
CA MET A 7 -18.40 2.67 22.64
C MET A 7 -18.23 3.50 21.36
N ALA A 8 -19.29 4.20 20.93
CA ALA A 8 -19.21 5.10 19.77
C ALA A 8 -18.24 6.27 20.01
N LEU A 9 -18.21 6.82 21.23
CA LEU A 9 -17.29 7.90 21.60
C LEU A 9 -15.83 7.42 21.60
N ILE A 10 -15.55 6.22 22.10
CA ILE A 10 -14.20 5.64 22.11
C ILE A 10 -13.71 5.40 20.67
N ILE A 11 -14.55 4.85 19.79
CA ILE A 11 -14.20 4.64 18.37
C ILE A 11 -13.92 5.98 17.68
N PHE A 12 -14.73 7.00 17.95
CA PHE A 12 -14.52 8.34 17.38
C PHE A 12 -13.21 8.98 17.83
N VAL A 13 -12.82 8.84 19.10
CA VAL A 13 -11.54 9.33 19.63
C VAL A 13 -10.36 8.59 18.99
N ILE A 14 -10.44 7.26 18.83
CA ILE A 14 -9.40 6.46 18.18
C ILE A 14 -9.19 6.90 16.72
N VAL A 15 -10.28 7.19 15.98
CA VAL A 15 -10.22 7.68 14.61
C VAL A 15 -9.56 9.07 14.55
N LEU A 16 -9.92 9.99 15.46
CA LEU A 16 -9.30 11.32 15.51
C LEU A 16 -7.79 11.28 15.85
N VAL A 17 -7.39 10.38 16.77
CA VAL A 17 -5.97 10.19 17.11
C VAL A 17 -5.19 9.65 15.91
N LYS A 18 -5.72 8.68 15.16
CA LYS A 18 -5.09 8.17 13.93
C LYS A 18 -4.94 9.25 12.85
N ILE A 19 -5.92 10.16 12.72
CA ILE A 19 -5.86 11.29 11.77
C ILE A 19 -4.80 12.31 12.23
N ALA A 20 -4.68 12.58 13.52
CA ALA A 20 -3.69 13.50 14.08
C ALA A 20 -2.25 12.97 13.91
N ILE A 21 -2.03 11.66 14.12
CA ILE A 21 -0.73 11.01 13.93
C ILE A 21 -0.32 11.07 12.45
N ARG A 22 -1.22 10.77 11.49
CA ARG A 22 -0.94 10.91 10.05
C ARG A 22 -0.57 12.34 9.60
N LYS A 23 -1.04 13.36 10.32
CA LYS A 23 -0.73 14.78 10.01
C LYS A 23 0.59 15.26 10.61
N SER A 24 1.15 14.54 11.60
CA SER A 24 2.40 14.89 12.28
C SER A 24 3.65 14.33 11.59
N GLU A 25 3.53 13.35 10.69
CA GLU A 25 4.67 12.74 9.98
C GLU A 25 5.11 13.47 8.71
N TYR A 26 4.46 14.59 8.36
CA TYR A 26 4.91 15.43 7.25
C TYR A 26 5.52 16.73 7.79
N VAL A 27 6.76 16.67 8.29
CA VAL A 27 7.60 17.84 8.57
C VAL A 27 8.84 17.79 7.69
N ASP A 28 8.88 18.72 6.78
CA ASP A 28 9.91 19.08 5.84
C ASP A 28 11.26 19.34 6.54
N VAL A 29 12.34 18.70 6.06
CA VAL A 29 13.71 18.94 6.51
C VAL A 29 14.40 19.87 5.53
N THR A 30 14.28 21.19 5.76
CA THR A 30 15.24 22.13 5.19
C THR A 30 15.64 23.24 6.19
N GLY A 31 16.93 23.24 6.55
CA GLY A 31 17.77 24.42 6.76
C GLY A 31 17.74 25.14 8.11
N ALA A 32 18.71 24.79 8.95
CA ALA A 32 19.58 25.63 9.78
C ALA A 32 19.18 27.06 10.19
N THR A 33 19.21 27.42 11.46
CA THR A 33 20.20 28.27 12.14
C THR A 33 19.68 28.79 13.49
N THR A 34 20.48 28.58 14.50
CA THR A 34 20.55 29.11 15.86
C THR A 34 19.78 30.40 16.19
N ASN A 35 19.10 30.43 17.35
CA ASN A 35 19.39 31.45 18.38
C ASN A 35 18.79 31.07 19.75
N THR A 36 19.66 31.15 20.75
CA THR A 36 19.46 30.96 22.18
C THR A 36 18.66 32.15 22.76
N THR A 37 17.63 31.89 23.56
CA THR A 37 17.23 32.83 24.62
C THR A 37 16.60 32.03 25.77
N SER A 38 17.30 32.07 26.89
CA SER A 38 16.90 31.55 28.19
C SER A 38 15.85 32.47 28.83
N VAL A 39 14.73 31.86 29.29
CA VAL A 39 13.93 32.51 30.36
C VAL A 39 13.58 31.41 31.38
N ALA A 40 14.08 31.63 32.58
CA ALA A 40 13.77 30.86 33.75
C ALA A 40 12.39 31.25 34.31
N VAL A 41 11.56 30.26 34.63
CA VAL A 41 10.50 30.40 35.63
C VAL A 41 10.48 29.17 36.50
N ALA A 42 10.66 29.41 37.78
CA ALA A 42 10.71 28.43 38.85
C ALA A 42 9.27 28.07 39.32
N ALA A 43 9.20 26.87 39.94
CA ALA A 43 8.24 26.38 40.90
C ALA A 43 6.85 25.88 40.38
N SER A 44 6.76 24.55 40.24
CA SER A 44 5.75 23.77 40.94
C SER A 44 6.17 22.28 40.98
N THR A 45 7.00 21.96 41.93
CA THR A 45 7.35 20.60 42.37
C THR A 45 6.24 20.15 43.29
N VAL A 46 5.52 19.07 43.00
CA VAL A 46 4.94 18.06 43.93
C VAL A 46 3.97 17.04 43.24
N ALA A 47 3.72 17.12 41.95
CA ALA A 47 2.76 16.17 41.33
C ALA A 47 3.33 15.30 40.17
N THR A 48 4.67 15.29 40.00
CA THR A 48 5.30 14.68 38.82
C THR A 48 6.01 13.34 39.09
N GLU A 49 6.15 12.93 40.32
CA GLU A 49 6.94 11.71 40.64
C GLU A 49 6.17 10.40 40.42
N ASN A 50 4.83 10.40 40.43
CA ASN A 50 4.06 9.16 40.24
C ASN A 50 3.69 8.85 38.78
N ILE A 51 4.02 9.72 37.82
CA ILE A 51 3.74 9.52 36.39
C ILE A 51 4.98 9.00 35.64
N ILE A 52 6.18 9.20 36.19
CA ILE A 52 7.44 8.82 35.53
C ILE A 52 7.74 7.33 35.68
N GLU A 53 7.27 6.66 36.75
CA GLU A 53 7.48 5.21 36.94
C GLU A 53 6.59 4.33 36.00
N GLU A 54 5.49 4.86 35.45
CA GLU A 54 4.61 4.09 34.55
C GLU A 54 5.03 4.20 33.06
N ILE A 55 5.93 5.13 32.71
CA ILE A 55 6.39 5.35 31.34
C ILE A 55 7.67 4.53 31.02
N GLU A 56 8.44 4.12 32.01
CA GLU A 56 9.68 3.34 31.81
C GLU A 56 9.48 1.85 31.52
N SER A 57 8.25 1.35 31.52
CA SER A 57 7.94 -0.07 31.28
C SER A 57 7.44 -0.39 29.87
N THR A 58 7.31 0.57 28.97
CA THR A 58 7.02 0.28 27.57
C THR A 58 8.34 0.08 26.83
N LYS A 59 8.84 -1.15 26.88
CA LYS A 59 9.93 -1.61 26.02
C LYS A 59 9.45 -1.44 24.56
N GLU A 60 9.87 -0.36 23.92
CA GLU A 60 9.69 -0.20 22.47
C GLU A 60 10.39 -1.39 21.82
N GLU A 61 9.62 -2.32 21.26
CA GLU A 61 10.20 -3.31 20.37
C GLU A 61 10.86 -2.57 19.22
N PRO A 62 12.09 -2.92 18.81
CA PRO A 62 12.74 -2.25 17.69
C PRO A 62 11.84 -2.39 16.46
N MET A 63 11.36 -1.28 15.94
CA MET A 63 10.59 -1.22 14.72
C MET A 63 11.47 -1.76 13.59
N GLU A 64 11.11 -2.93 13.05
CA GLU A 64 11.85 -3.55 11.97
C GLU A 64 11.79 -2.61 10.75
N VAL A 65 12.93 -2.05 10.40
CA VAL A 65 13.04 -1.17 9.22
C VAL A 65 13.04 -2.05 7.98
N ILE A 66 11.91 -2.11 7.31
CA ILE A 66 11.77 -2.86 6.05
C ILE A 66 12.47 -2.07 4.94
N ALA A 67 13.46 -2.68 4.31
CA ALA A 67 14.13 -2.08 3.17
C ALA A 67 13.20 -2.06 1.94
N TYR A 68 13.27 -0.98 1.17
CA TYR A 68 12.47 -0.79 -0.06
C TYR A 68 13.22 0.03 -1.11
N THR A 69 12.78 -0.11 -2.35
CA THR A 69 13.22 0.71 -3.49
C THR A 69 12.02 1.42 -4.10
N THR A 70 12.20 2.68 -4.47
CA THR A 70 11.15 3.51 -5.06
C THR A 70 11.46 3.79 -6.53
N TYR A 71 10.44 3.67 -7.38
CA TYR A 71 10.51 3.91 -8.81
C TYR A 71 9.47 4.94 -9.23
N ASP A 72 9.93 6.01 -9.88
CA ASP A 72 9.03 6.98 -10.50
C ASP A 72 8.39 6.39 -11.77
N VAL A 73 7.13 6.73 -11.98
CA VAL A 73 6.34 6.24 -13.11
C VAL A 73 6.04 7.39 -14.07
N PRO A 74 6.29 7.23 -15.40
CA PRO A 74 5.97 8.26 -16.37
C PRO A 74 4.47 8.53 -16.42
N LYS A 75 4.10 9.70 -16.95
CA LYS A 75 2.70 10.11 -17.09
C LYS A 75 1.88 9.04 -17.81
N ASN A 76 0.79 8.61 -17.18
CA ASN A 76 -0.13 7.60 -17.69
C ASN A 76 -1.59 8.03 -17.47
N LYS A 77 -2.55 7.25 -18.00
CA LYS A 77 -3.98 7.59 -17.97
C LYS A 77 -4.70 7.19 -16.68
N GLY A 78 -4.03 6.57 -15.73
CA GLY A 78 -4.66 6.07 -14.49
C GLY A 78 -5.51 4.82 -14.67
N PHE A 79 -5.62 4.29 -15.88
CA PHE A 79 -6.32 3.06 -16.20
C PHE A 79 -5.60 1.86 -15.58
N LYS A 80 -6.35 0.93 -14.99
CA LYS A 80 -5.82 -0.28 -14.35
C LYS A 80 -6.48 -1.51 -14.95
N SER A 81 -5.81 -2.13 -15.93
CA SER A 81 -6.30 -3.34 -16.58
C SER A 81 -6.31 -4.54 -15.63
N TYR A 82 -6.87 -5.66 -16.09
CA TYR A 82 -6.88 -6.89 -15.33
C TYR A 82 -6.67 -8.11 -16.22
N MET A 83 -6.21 -9.20 -15.60
CA MET A 83 -6.15 -10.52 -16.17
C MET A 83 -6.84 -11.54 -15.25
N ASP A 84 -7.39 -12.60 -15.83
CA ASP A 84 -7.95 -13.69 -15.03
C ASP A 84 -6.84 -14.57 -14.46
N TYR A 85 -6.89 -14.91 -13.16
CA TYR A 85 -5.87 -15.73 -12.51
C TYR A 85 -5.72 -17.11 -13.14
N ARG A 86 -6.77 -17.65 -13.81
CA ARG A 86 -6.73 -18.93 -14.51
C ARG A 86 -5.91 -18.93 -15.78
N ALA A 87 -5.53 -17.75 -16.28
CA ALA A 87 -4.54 -17.63 -17.37
C ALA A 87 -3.13 -18.08 -16.94
N ILE A 88 -2.87 -18.10 -15.61
CA ILE A 88 -1.61 -18.60 -15.06
C ILE A 88 -1.70 -20.12 -14.96
N THR A 89 -1.22 -20.85 -15.97
CA THR A 89 -1.42 -22.29 -16.13
C THR A 89 -0.21 -23.16 -15.75
N SER A 90 0.98 -22.58 -15.65
CA SER A 90 2.22 -23.31 -15.33
C SER A 90 2.25 -23.71 -13.86
N ARG A 91 1.89 -24.97 -13.56
CA ARG A 91 1.73 -25.46 -12.18
C ARG A 91 3.00 -25.42 -11.32
N SER A 92 4.19 -25.41 -11.93
CA SER A 92 5.46 -25.33 -11.23
C SER A 92 5.95 -23.88 -10.99
N SER A 93 5.26 -22.88 -11.55
CA SER A 93 5.66 -21.48 -11.40
C SER A 93 5.29 -20.92 -10.03
N LYS A 94 6.08 -19.96 -9.53
CA LYS A 94 5.76 -19.20 -8.31
C LYS A 94 4.42 -18.46 -8.44
N GLN A 95 4.08 -17.96 -9.65
CA GLN A 95 2.81 -17.29 -9.94
C GLN A 95 1.62 -18.21 -9.67
N PHE A 96 1.67 -19.47 -10.19
CA PHE A 96 0.62 -20.46 -9.98
C PHE A 96 0.50 -20.84 -8.50
N GLN A 97 1.62 -21.04 -7.81
CA GLN A 97 1.65 -21.36 -6.39
C GLN A 97 1.03 -20.22 -5.59
N LEU A 98 1.41 -18.96 -5.85
CA LEU A 98 0.86 -17.78 -5.18
C LEU A 98 -0.67 -17.72 -5.35
N GLN A 99 -1.17 -17.89 -6.56
CA GLN A 99 -2.60 -17.82 -6.84
C GLN A 99 -3.42 -18.96 -6.21
N ASN A 100 -2.86 -20.16 -6.05
CA ASN A 100 -3.60 -21.34 -5.61
C ASN A 100 -3.40 -21.70 -4.14
N LEU A 101 -2.29 -21.26 -3.52
CA LEU A 101 -1.98 -21.59 -2.12
C LEU A 101 -2.15 -20.40 -1.17
N TYR A 102 -1.95 -19.16 -1.65
CA TYR A 102 -1.91 -17.98 -0.80
C TYR A 102 -3.03 -16.97 -1.10
N ALA A 103 -3.47 -16.87 -2.37
CA ALA A 103 -4.41 -15.85 -2.76
C ALA A 103 -5.87 -16.26 -2.55
N ASN A 104 -6.68 -15.30 -2.09
CA ASN A 104 -8.13 -15.37 -2.02
C ASN A 104 -8.76 -14.35 -2.98
N THR A 105 -10.06 -14.44 -3.23
CA THR A 105 -10.80 -13.44 -4.00
C THR A 105 -11.60 -12.56 -3.04
N ASN A 106 -11.44 -11.24 -3.15
CA ASN A 106 -12.22 -10.29 -2.35
C ASN A 106 -13.63 -10.03 -2.92
N ASP A 107 -14.43 -9.22 -2.26
CA ASP A 107 -15.82 -8.91 -2.64
C ASP A 107 -15.94 -8.23 -4.01
N CYS A 108 -14.89 -7.56 -4.49
CA CYS A 108 -14.85 -6.95 -5.83
C CYS A 108 -14.38 -7.92 -6.92
N GLY A 109 -14.01 -9.15 -6.58
CA GLY A 109 -13.48 -10.13 -7.52
C GLY A 109 -11.99 -9.98 -7.82
N ILE A 110 -11.24 -9.21 -7.04
CA ILE A 110 -9.79 -9.04 -7.18
C ILE A 110 -9.08 -10.08 -6.29
N ARG A 111 -8.00 -10.67 -6.79
CA ARG A 111 -7.18 -11.61 -6.01
C ARG A 111 -6.33 -10.84 -4.99
N VAL A 112 -6.27 -11.35 -3.75
CA VAL A 112 -5.54 -10.74 -2.63
C VAL A 112 -4.74 -11.77 -1.85
N VAL A 113 -3.58 -11.37 -1.31
CA VAL A 113 -2.75 -12.12 -0.37
C VAL A 113 -2.41 -11.20 0.79
N ASN A 114 -2.70 -11.58 2.03
CA ASN A 114 -2.42 -10.78 3.22
C ASN A 114 -2.91 -9.31 3.06
N ASP A 115 -4.15 -9.13 2.61
CA ASP A 115 -4.80 -7.82 2.33
C ASP A 115 -4.10 -6.96 1.26
N ARG A 116 -3.19 -7.54 0.47
CA ARG A 116 -2.51 -6.87 -0.63
C ARG A 116 -3.03 -7.41 -1.97
N TYR A 117 -3.28 -6.53 -2.92
CA TYR A 117 -3.85 -6.88 -4.22
C TYR A 117 -2.81 -7.53 -5.13
N CYS A 118 -3.17 -8.67 -5.73
CA CYS A 118 -2.33 -9.34 -6.71
C CYS A 118 -2.26 -8.54 -8.00
N ILE A 119 -1.04 -8.15 -8.43
CA ILE A 119 -0.84 -7.42 -9.67
C ILE A 119 0.29 -7.99 -10.52
N ALA A 120 0.32 -7.59 -11.78
CA ALA A 120 1.44 -7.71 -12.70
C ALA A 120 1.98 -6.33 -13.04
N VAL A 121 3.31 -6.16 -13.07
CA VAL A 121 4.00 -4.97 -13.57
C VAL A 121 5.11 -5.37 -14.55
N GLY A 122 5.69 -4.41 -15.27
CA GLY A 122 6.80 -4.65 -16.17
C GLY A 122 8.11 -5.00 -15.45
N THR A 123 9.09 -5.48 -16.21
CA THR A 123 10.41 -5.89 -15.69
C THR A 123 11.26 -4.73 -15.18
N HIS A 124 10.95 -3.49 -15.56
CA HIS A 124 11.62 -2.27 -15.07
C HIS A 124 11.75 -2.20 -13.53
N PHE A 125 10.72 -2.65 -12.84
CA PHE A 125 10.64 -2.53 -11.37
C PHE A 125 11.50 -3.57 -10.64
N ASN A 126 12.13 -4.48 -11.36
CA ASN A 126 13.06 -5.49 -10.83
C ASN A 126 12.55 -6.24 -9.60
N ALA A 127 11.24 -6.46 -9.56
CA ALA A 127 10.56 -7.14 -8.46
C ALA A 127 10.39 -8.63 -8.74
N GLU A 128 10.45 -9.45 -7.70
CA GLU A 128 10.25 -10.90 -7.77
C GLU A 128 8.81 -11.29 -7.42
N ILE A 129 8.34 -12.42 -7.97
CA ILE A 129 7.02 -12.97 -7.62
C ILE A 129 6.93 -13.22 -6.11
N GLY A 130 5.87 -12.68 -5.51
CA GLY A 130 5.62 -12.72 -4.08
C GLY A 130 6.11 -11.48 -3.31
N GLN A 131 6.96 -10.63 -3.90
CA GLN A 131 7.35 -9.38 -3.24
C GLN A 131 6.17 -8.43 -3.06
N TYR A 132 6.18 -7.73 -1.92
CA TYR A 132 5.23 -6.66 -1.65
C TYR A 132 5.64 -5.41 -2.40
N LEU A 133 4.64 -4.68 -2.86
CA LEU A 133 4.82 -3.38 -3.50
C LEU A 133 3.60 -2.50 -3.27
N ASP A 134 3.79 -1.19 -3.31
CA ASP A 134 2.70 -0.22 -3.21
C ASP A 134 2.62 0.60 -4.51
N LEU A 135 1.40 0.76 -5.03
CA LEU A 135 1.13 1.74 -6.08
C LEU A 135 0.74 3.06 -5.42
N ILE A 136 1.52 4.10 -5.65
CA ILE A 136 1.21 5.46 -5.18
C ILE A 136 0.54 6.20 -6.31
N LEU A 137 -0.68 6.69 -6.07
CA LEU A 137 -1.48 7.42 -7.03
C LEU A 137 -1.23 8.94 -6.90
N GLU A 138 -1.45 9.68 -7.99
CA GLU A 138 -1.32 11.15 -8.04
C GLU A 138 -2.20 11.87 -7.00
N ASN A 139 -3.35 11.29 -6.64
CA ASN A 139 -4.23 11.82 -5.60
C ASN A 139 -3.79 11.46 -4.17
N GLY A 140 -2.63 10.83 -3.99
CA GLY A 140 -2.07 10.43 -2.69
C GLY A 140 -2.60 9.11 -2.13
N VAL A 141 -3.49 8.42 -2.83
CA VAL A 141 -3.95 7.08 -2.43
C VAL A 141 -2.83 6.07 -2.64
N ILE A 142 -2.63 5.20 -1.66
CA ILE A 142 -1.69 4.07 -1.70
C ILE A 142 -2.51 2.79 -1.86
N ILE A 143 -2.19 2.00 -2.89
CA ILE A 143 -2.78 0.67 -3.10
C ILE A 143 -1.74 -0.38 -2.73
N PRO A 144 -1.92 -1.09 -1.59
CA PRO A 144 -1.00 -2.15 -1.19
C PRO A 144 -1.14 -3.36 -2.12
N CYS A 145 -0.05 -3.79 -2.72
CA CYS A 145 -0.03 -4.85 -3.72
C CYS A 145 1.01 -5.95 -3.40
N VAL A 146 0.88 -7.07 -4.10
CA VAL A 146 1.86 -8.14 -4.17
C VAL A 146 2.11 -8.48 -5.64
N LEU A 147 3.37 -8.65 -6.03
CA LEU A 147 3.70 -9.06 -7.39
C LEU A 147 3.30 -10.52 -7.59
N SER A 148 2.33 -10.76 -8.44
CA SER A 148 1.81 -12.11 -8.71
C SER A 148 2.01 -12.57 -10.14
N ASP A 149 2.40 -11.65 -11.04
CA ASP A 149 2.83 -11.95 -12.40
C ASP A 149 3.74 -10.83 -12.93
N VAL A 150 4.44 -11.08 -14.04
CA VAL A 150 5.33 -10.12 -14.69
C VAL A 150 4.92 -9.97 -16.14
N LYS A 151 4.73 -8.72 -16.59
CA LYS A 151 4.43 -8.42 -17.99
C LYS A 151 5.64 -8.72 -18.86
N ALA A 152 5.40 -9.43 -19.96
CA ALA A 152 6.46 -9.69 -20.94
C ALA A 152 6.88 -8.39 -21.64
N ASP A 153 8.17 -8.18 -21.82
CA ASP A 153 8.77 -6.97 -22.41
C ASP A 153 8.21 -6.66 -23.81
N ILE A 154 7.87 -7.70 -24.59
CA ILE A 154 7.25 -7.53 -25.91
C ILE A 154 5.87 -6.81 -25.85
N HIS A 155 5.24 -6.75 -24.68
CA HIS A 155 3.95 -6.11 -24.46
C HIS A 155 4.06 -4.75 -23.77
N THR A 156 5.27 -4.29 -23.47
CA THR A 156 5.56 -3.03 -22.78
C THR A 156 6.35 -2.07 -23.68
N ASP A 157 6.43 -0.81 -23.27
CA ASP A 157 7.25 0.19 -23.92
C ASP A 157 8.77 -0.16 -23.80
N GLU A 158 9.63 0.59 -24.46
CA GLU A 158 11.08 0.39 -24.43
C GLU A 158 11.69 0.43 -23.02
N SER A 159 11.01 1.07 -22.09
CA SER A 159 11.40 1.16 -20.68
C SER A 159 10.84 0.02 -19.83
N ASN A 160 10.01 -0.85 -20.38
CA ASN A 160 9.29 -1.93 -19.67
C ASN A 160 8.44 -1.45 -18.48
N ILE A 161 7.87 -0.24 -18.56
CA ILE A 161 7.04 0.37 -17.54
C ILE A 161 5.56 0.28 -17.92
N VAL A 162 5.22 0.70 -19.15
CA VAL A 162 3.84 0.92 -19.58
C VAL A 162 3.47 -0.08 -20.68
N THR A 163 2.29 -0.68 -20.59
CA THR A 163 1.82 -1.60 -21.64
C THR A 163 1.45 -0.86 -22.94
N LEU A 164 1.91 -1.38 -24.07
CA LEU A 164 1.65 -0.83 -25.40
C LEU A 164 0.16 -0.83 -25.76
N HIS A 165 -0.57 -1.86 -25.35
CA HIS A 165 -1.98 -2.05 -25.75
C HIS A 165 -2.91 -1.01 -25.13
N ASN A 166 -2.77 -0.70 -23.85
CA ASN A 166 -3.74 0.10 -23.11
C ASN A 166 -3.14 1.25 -22.28
N GLY A 167 -1.80 1.37 -22.22
CA GLY A 167 -1.10 2.40 -21.46
C GLY A 167 -1.15 2.22 -19.95
N CYS A 168 -1.39 0.99 -19.47
CA CYS A 168 -1.39 0.67 -18.04
C CYS A 168 0.02 0.45 -17.52
N VAL A 169 0.27 0.87 -16.30
CA VAL A 169 1.47 0.53 -15.53
C VAL A 169 1.29 -0.82 -14.84
N SER A 170 0.13 -1.03 -14.24
CA SER A 170 -0.22 -2.26 -13.51
C SER A 170 -1.41 -2.99 -14.13
N GLU A 171 -1.44 -4.30 -14.00
CA GLU A 171 -2.55 -5.16 -14.36
C GLU A 171 -2.96 -5.99 -13.14
N PHE A 172 -4.22 -5.91 -12.72
CA PHE A 172 -4.70 -6.61 -11.55
C PHE A 172 -5.06 -8.05 -11.89
N VAL A 173 -4.75 -8.98 -10.98
CA VAL A 173 -5.16 -10.37 -11.13
C VAL A 173 -6.52 -10.55 -10.46
N VAL A 174 -7.49 -11.08 -11.22
CA VAL A 174 -8.89 -11.16 -10.81
C VAL A 174 -9.47 -12.55 -10.99
N ASP A 175 -10.59 -12.83 -10.33
CA ASP A 175 -11.53 -13.87 -10.66
C ASP A 175 -12.65 -13.26 -11.53
N THR A 176 -12.50 -13.35 -12.85
CA THR A 176 -13.40 -12.65 -13.80
C THR A 176 -14.88 -12.93 -13.57
N PRO A 177 -15.37 -14.14 -13.28
CA PRO A 177 -16.76 -14.37 -12.90
C PRO A 177 -17.25 -13.51 -11.75
N LEU A 178 -16.41 -13.30 -10.72
CA LEU A 178 -16.75 -12.55 -9.51
C LEU A 178 -16.43 -11.07 -9.61
N LEU A 179 -15.66 -10.64 -10.63
CA LEU A 179 -15.28 -9.24 -10.81
C LEU A 179 -16.52 -8.35 -10.94
N TYR A 180 -16.48 -7.19 -10.29
CA TYR A 180 -17.56 -6.21 -10.32
C TYR A 180 -17.97 -5.83 -11.75
N ASN A 181 -19.29 -5.83 -12.03
CA ASN A 181 -19.80 -5.74 -13.40
C ASN A 181 -19.37 -4.49 -14.17
N ILE A 182 -19.25 -3.34 -13.48
CA ILE A 182 -18.81 -2.11 -14.14
C ILE A 182 -17.32 -2.19 -14.51
N ALA A 183 -16.49 -2.77 -13.64
CA ALA A 183 -15.08 -2.99 -13.93
C ALA A 183 -14.90 -3.91 -15.15
N LYS A 184 -15.71 -4.98 -15.27
CA LYS A 184 -15.74 -5.85 -16.46
C LYS A 184 -16.10 -5.09 -17.73
N LYS A 185 -17.16 -4.27 -17.70
CA LYS A 185 -17.62 -3.51 -18.86
C LYS A 185 -16.60 -2.48 -19.33
N MET A 186 -15.90 -1.85 -18.40
CA MET A 186 -14.92 -0.81 -18.70
C MET A 186 -13.51 -1.37 -18.95
N GLY A 187 -13.26 -2.64 -18.62
CA GLY A 187 -11.94 -3.25 -18.70
C GLY A 187 -10.96 -2.65 -17.65
N ASP A 188 -11.48 -2.02 -16.60
CA ASP A 188 -10.72 -1.19 -15.68
C ASP A 188 -11.15 -1.44 -14.22
N VAL A 189 -10.27 -2.01 -13.41
CA VAL A 189 -10.57 -2.30 -12.00
C VAL A 189 -10.63 -1.06 -11.12
N SER A 190 -10.18 0.10 -11.58
CA SER A 190 -10.36 1.36 -10.85
C SER A 190 -11.84 1.72 -10.62
N TYR A 191 -12.75 1.08 -11.34
CA TYR A 191 -14.20 1.19 -11.08
C TYR A 191 -14.67 0.41 -9.85
N CYS A 192 -13.83 -0.39 -9.22
CA CYS A 192 -14.14 -1.03 -7.94
C CYS A 192 -14.08 -0.03 -6.76
N TYR A 193 -13.21 0.98 -6.87
CA TYR A 193 -12.98 1.99 -5.83
C TYR A 193 -12.81 3.36 -6.49
N GLU A 194 -13.62 4.33 -6.11
CA GLU A 194 -13.65 5.64 -6.77
C GLU A 194 -12.30 6.37 -6.67
N GLU A 195 -11.63 6.25 -5.54
CA GLU A 195 -10.32 6.85 -5.27
C GLU A 195 -9.19 6.26 -6.12
N TRP A 196 -9.40 5.09 -6.75
CA TRP A 196 -8.41 4.46 -7.63
C TRP A 196 -8.36 5.06 -9.04
N ARG A 197 -9.28 5.94 -9.39
CA ARG A 197 -9.35 6.59 -10.72
C ARG A 197 -8.33 7.71 -10.88
N SER A 198 -7.12 7.48 -10.44
CA SER A 198 -6.01 8.43 -10.50
C SER A 198 -4.77 7.72 -11.06
N PRO A 199 -3.90 8.42 -11.82
CA PRO A 199 -2.68 7.83 -12.35
C PRO A 199 -1.76 7.28 -11.25
N VAL A 200 -1.03 6.21 -11.56
CA VAL A 200 0.09 5.74 -10.74
C VAL A 200 1.28 6.67 -11.02
N VAL A 201 1.82 7.29 -10.00
CA VAL A 201 2.99 8.18 -10.13
C VAL A 201 4.26 7.56 -9.60
N GLN A 202 4.15 6.55 -8.72
CA GLN A 202 5.30 5.89 -8.12
C GLN A 202 4.95 4.44 -7.75
N ILE A 203 5.94 3.55 -7.80
CA ILE A 203 5.87 2.19 -7.26
C ILE A 203 6.98 2.02 -6.22
N VAL A 204 6.61 1.57 -5.03
CA VAL A 204 7.54 1.18 -3.96
C VAL A 204 7.60 -0.35 -3.95
N VAL A 205 8.80 -0.91 -4.04
CA VAL A 205 9.04 -2.37 -3.96
C VAL A 205 9.77 -2.67 -2.66
N TYR A 206 9.19 -3.52 -1.83
CA TYR A 206 9.75 -3.93 -0.54
C TYR A 206 10.59 -5.20 -0.70
N GLU A 207 11.60 -5.39 0.16
CA GLU A 207 12.36 -6.65 0.21
C GLU A 207 11.53 -7.84 0.71
N GLN A 208 10.46 -7.57 1.45
CA GLN A 208 9.56 -8.61 1.96
C GLN A 208 8.89 -9.41 0.83
N ASN A 209 8.85 -10.75 1.02
CA ASN A 209 8.24 -11.66 0.08
C ASN A 209 7.28 -12.63 0.81
N VAL A 210 6.15 -12.95 0.18
CA VAL A 210 5.15 -13.90 0.70
C VAL A 210 5.75 -15.28 0.95
N PHE A 211 6.72 -15.71 0.15
CA PHE A 211 7.34 -17.03 0.25
C PHE A 211 8.40 -17.14 1.35
N ASP A 212 8.76 -16.05 2.00
CA ASP A 212 9.76 -16.00 3.08
C ASP A 212 9.13 -16.08 4.48
N GLN A 213 7.80 -16.26 4.57
CA GLN A 213 7.00 -16.31 5.81
C GLN A 213 6.77 -17.75 6.29
#